data_d5b6597ef23b764c6ddfb20d698b4f0b
#
_entry.id   d5b6597ef23b764c6ddfb20d698b4f0b
#
_cell.length_a   1.000
_cell.length_b   1.000
_cell.length_c   1.000
_cell.angle_alpha   90.00
_cell.angle_beta   90.00
_cell.angle_gamma   90.00
#
_symmetry.space_group_name_H-M   'P 1'
#
loop_
_entity.id
_entity.type
_entity.pdbx_description
1 polymer ?
#
loop_
_entity_poly.entity_id
_entity_poly.type
_entity_poly.pdbx_seq_one_letter_code
_entity_poly.pdbx_strand_id
1 'polypeptide(L)'
;MRPVVLFRASLAEEEEMEVCKKHFHVVTQRTHIQKGDLVIPRYSALPWYKELEADIEWIGGTMLNSYRQHCYVADLRTWYYDLGEYTPRTWFYLDQIPTEGPFVLKGQTNSRKHNWRTHMFAKDKYEAGEVYSRLASDGHVGAQQIYVRQYVPLRNFLTGVQGLPISEEYRFFVLDGQIVSGAFYWSSHTDYIKEELGFTPSPDLVPKDFLDKVVSIVAPKVNFLWLMLQEPSLESG
;
A
#
# COMPACT_ATOMS: atom_id res chain seq x y z
N MET A 1 -23.79 4.56 13.56
CA MET A 1 -23.00 3.31 13.59
C MET A 1 -21.83 3.50 14.56
N ARG A 2 -21.52 2.49 15.36
CA ARG A 2 -20.37 2.52 16.28
C ARG A 2 -19.14 1.99 15.54
N PRO A 3 -18.05 2.76 15.40
CA PRO A 3 -16.82 2.27 14.78
C PRO A 3 -16.12 1.23 15.68
N VAL A 4 -15.82 0.08 15.09
CA VAL A 4 -15.18 -1.06 15.74
C VAL A 4 -13.95 -1.46 14.95
N VAL A 5 -12.78 -1.47 15.58
CA VAL A 5 -11.54 -1.92 14.94
C VAL A 5 -11.35 -3.41 15.23
N LEU A 6 -11.33 -4.21 14.18
CA LEU A 6 -11.12 -5.65 14.27
C LEU A 6 -9.66 -5.97 13.99
N PHE A 7 -8.92 -6.37 15.01
CA PHE A 7 -7.56 -6.89 14.91
C PHE A 7 -7.56 -8.43 14.79
N ARG A 8 -6.54 -8.94 14.15
CA ARG A 8 -6.18 -10.35 14.25
C ARG A 8 -5.11 -10.48 15.34
N ALA A 9 -5.43 -11.11 16.47
CA ALA A 9 -4.58 -11.16 17.66
C ALA A 9 -3.12 -11.61 17.38
N SER A 10 -2.93 -12.56 16.46
CA SER A 10 -1.59 -13.08 16.09
C SER A 10 -0.76 -12.14 15.18
N LEU A 11 -1.34 -11.04 14.68
CA LEU A 11 -0.70 -10.11 13.75
C LEU A 11 -0.76 -8.66 14.25
N ALA A 12 -1.41 -8.42 15.40
CA ALA A 12 -1.54 -7.08 15.96
C ALA A 12 -0.23 -6.65 16.60
N GLU A 13 0.22 -5.45 16.26
CA GLU A 13 1.25 -4.76 17.03
C GLU A 13 0.60 -4.22 18.31
N GLU A 14 1.19 -4.54 19.47
CA GLU A 14 0.61 -4.20 20.78
C GLU A 14 0.46 -2.69 20.93
N GLU A 15 1.46 -1.92 20.55
CA GLU A 15 1.45 -0.45 20.62
C GLU A 15 0.30 0.14 19.79
N GLU A 16 0.09 -0.34 18.57
CA GLU A 16 -0.99 0.13 17.71
C GLU A 16 -2.35 -0.18 18.33
N MET A 17 -2.52 -1.38 18.86
CA MET A 17 -3.78 -1.79 19.51
C MET A 17 -4.09 -0.91 20.72
N GLU A 18 -3.10 -0.59 21.54
CA GLU A 18 -3.27 0.30 22.70
C GLU A 18 -3.65 1.74 22.30
N VAL A 19 -3.08 2.25 21.21
CA VAL A 19 -3.50 3.54 20.64
C VAL A 19 -4.94 3.47 20.15
N CYS A 20 -5.30 2.42 19.41
CA CYS A 20 -6.67 2.24 18.92
C CYS A 20 -7.71 2.16 20.05
N LYS A 21 -7.41 1.49 21.15
CA LYS A 21 -8.31 1.38 22.33
C LYS A 21 -8.66 2.72 22.96
N LYS A 22 -7.82 3.75 22.77
CA LYS A 22 -8.10 5.11 23.30
C LYS A 22 -9.22 5.83 22.53
N HIS A 23 -9.49 5.42 21.29
CA HIS A 23 -10.37 6.13 20.36
C HIS A 23 -11.51 5.28 19.82
N PHE A 24 -11.35 3.95 19.83
CA PHE A 24 -12.28 3.01 19.19
C PHE A 24 -12.62 1.84 20.11
N HIS A 25 -13.75 1.21 19.85
CA HIS A 25 -14.00 -0.12 20.38
C HIS A 25 -13.13 -1.12 19.61
N VAL A 26 -12.23 -1.81 20.30
CA VAL A 26 -11.29 -2.77 19.70
C VAL A 26 -11.73 -4.19 20.03
N VAL A 27 -11.79 -5.04 19.02
CA VAL A 27 -12.09 -6.47 19.15
C VAL A 27 -11.07 -7.31 18.38
N THR A 28 -10.83 -8.54 18.85
CA THR A 28 -9.94 -9.50 18.20
C THR A 28 -10.67 -10.72 17.64
N GLN A 29 -11.98 -10.81 17.88
CA GLN A 29 -12.83 -11.90 17.42
C GLN A 29 -14.11 -11.34 16.79
N ARG A 30 -14.54 -11.95 15.67
CA ARG A 30 -15.78 -11.58 14.96
C ARG A 30 -17.02 -11.69 15.83
N THR A 31 -17.02 -12.63 16.79
CA THR A 31 -18.14 -12.87 17.74
C THR A 31 -18.43 -11.71 18.68
N HIS A 32 -17.51 -10.75 18.82
CA HIS A 32 -17.70 -9.55 19.64
C HIS A 32 -18.33 -8.38 18.88
N ILE A 33 -18.51 -8.52 17.56
CA ILE A 33 -19.17 -7.52 16.73
C ILE A 33 -20.69 -7.58 16.99
N GLN A 34 -21.33 -6.43 16.98
CA GLN A 34 -22.74 -6.30 17.27
C GLN A 34 -23.50 -5.67 16.08
N LYS A 35 -24.80 -5.85 16.08
CA LYS A 35 -25.68 -5.20 15.11
C LYS A 35 -25.50 -3.68 15.14
N GLY A 36 -25.31 -3.08 13.97
CA GLY A 36 -25.11 -1.64 13.79
C GLY A 36 -23.67 -1.17 13.95
N ASP A 37 -22.70 -2.08 14.16
CA ASP A 37 -21.28 -1.74 14.15
C ASP A 37 -20.78 -1.44 12.73
N LEU A 38 -19.90 -0.43 12.62
CA LEU A 38 -19.06 -0.18 11.44
C LEU A 38 -17.70 -0.81 11.69
N VAL A 39 -17.38 -1.87 10.96
CA VAL A 39 -16.19 -2.69 11.20
C VAL A 39 -15.03 -2.22 10.32
N ILE A 40 -13.91 -1.94 10.96
CA ILE A 40 -12.63 -1.54 10.35
C ILE A 40 -11.64 -2.69 10.55
N PRO A 41 -11.40 -3.57 9.56
CA PRO A 41 -10.44 -4.65 9.71
C PRO A 41 -9.01 -4.07 9.66
N ARG A 42 -8.24 -4.32 10.72
CA ARG A 42 -6.83 -3.87 10.83
C ARG A 42 -5.88 -5.05 10.57
N TYR A 43 -6.11 -5.77 9.47
CA TYR A 43 -5.23 -6.80 8.92
C TYR A 43 -5.61 -7.08 7.46
N SER A 44 -4.66 -7.58 6.68
CA SER A 44 -4.98 -8.03 5.33
C SER A 44 -5.82 -9.31 5.40
N ALA A 45 -7.07 -9.20 5.01
CA ALA A 45 -8.02 -10.31 5.03
C ALA A 45 -8.18 -10.99 3.66
N LEU A 46 -7.47 -10.56 2.61
CA LEU A 46 -7.45 -11.27 1.34
C LEU A 46 -6.73 -12.63 1.51
N PRO A 47 -7.27 -13.71 0.96
CA PRO A 47 -8.48 -13.85 0.13
C PRO A 47 -9.81 -13.97 0.90
N TRP A 48 -9.81 -13.92 2.25
CA TRP A 48 -10.95 -14.21 3.14
C TRP A 48 -11.89 -13.01 3.38
N TYR A 49 -11.68 -11.89 2.70
CA TYR A 49 -12.42 -10.66 2.95
C TYR A 49 -13.90 -10.80 2.60
N LYS A 50 -14.23 -11.57 1.57
CA LYS A 50 -15.64 -11.82 1.15
C LYS A 50 -16.42 -12.58 2.23
N GLU A 51 -15.81 -13.57 2.85
CA GLU A 51 -16.42 -14.32 3.95
C GLU A 51 -16.52 -13.46 5.21
N LEU A 52 -15.51 -12.64 5.49
CA LEU A 52 -15.55 -11.69 6.59
C LEU A 52 -16.72 -10.71 6.41
N GLU A 53 -16.90 -10.13 5.23
CA GLU A 53 -18.03 -9.24 4.93
C GLU A 53 -19.38 -9.94 5.17
N ALA A 54 -19.55 -11.15 4.63
CA ALA A 54 -20.77 -11.93 4.81
C ALA A 54 -21.06 -12.23 6.29
N ASP A 55 -20.04 -12.58 7.08
CA ASP A 55 -20.19 -12.81 8.53
C ASP A 55 -20.64 -11.52 9.26
N ILE A 56 -20.05 -10.38 8.90
CA ILE A 56 -20.38 -9.09 9.51
C ILE A 56 -21.82 -8.66 9.15
N GLU A 57 -22.20 -8.80 7.88
CA GLU A 57 -23.57 -8.53 7.42
C GLU A 57 -24.61 -9.44 8.08
N TRP A 58 -24.30 -10.72 8.28
CA TRP A 58 -25.16 -11.67 9.00
C TRP A 58 -25.42 -11.23 10.44
N ILE A 59 -24.43 -10.66 11.11
CA ILE A 59 -24.56 -10.10 12.47
C ILE A 59 -25.38 -8.78 12.43
N GLY A 60 -25.52 -8.16 11.27
CA GLY A 60 -26.16 -6.85 11.08
C GLY A 60 -25.21 -5.67 11.28
N GLY A 61 -23.90 -5.89 11.16
CA GLY A 61 -22.85 -4.88 11.04
C GLY A 61 -22.61 -4.48 9.59
N THR A 62 -21.67 -3.58 9.38
CA THR A 62 -21.26 -3.11 8.05
C THR A 62 -19.72 -2.95 8.01
N MET A 63 -19.10 -3.35 6.92
CA MET A 63 -17.67 -3.12 6.71
C MET A 63 -17.41 -1.67 6.25
N LEU A 64 -16.30 -1.07 6.68
CA LEU A 64 -15.89 0.28 6.22
C LEU A 64 -15.70 0.31 4.69
N ASN A 65 -15.00 -0.66 4.14
CA ASN A 65 -15.00 -0.95 2.71
C ASN A 65 -15.70 -2.28 2.46
N SER A 66 -16.55 -2.34 1.46
CA SER A 66 -17.07 -3.61 0.95
C SER A 66 -15.95 -4.48 0.38
N TYR A 67 -16.21 -5.78 0.19
CA TYR A 67 -15.27 -6.68 -0.49
C TYR A 67 -14.81 -6.14 -1.86
N ARG A 68 -15.77 -5.60 -2.64
CA ARG A 68 -15.44 -5.00 -3.95
C ARG A 68 -14.53 -3.78 -3.81
N GLN A 69 -14.79 -2.91 -2.86
CA GLN A 69 -13.97 -1.74 -2.56
C GLN A 69 -12.58 -2.15 -2.06
N HIS A 70 -12.52 -3.18 -1.21
CA HIS A 70 -11.25 -3.70 -0.72
C HIS A 70 -10.40 -4.32 -1.85
N CYS A 71 -11.02 -5.09 -2.76
CA CYS A 71 -10.33 -5.60 -3.96
C CYS A 71 -9.79 -4.46 -4.82
N TYR A 72 -10.55 -3.38 -4.98
CA TYR A 72 -10.09 -2.22 -5.73
C TYR A 72 -8.82 -1.62 -5.12
N VAL A 73 -8.77 -1.41 -3.81
CA VAL A 73 -7.58 -0.83 -3.13
C VAL A 73 -6.39 -1.78 -3.12
N ALA A 74 -6.63 -3.08 -2.90
CA ALA A 74 -5.58 -4.05 -2.67
C ALA A 74 -4.89 -4.53 -3.96
N ASP A 75 -5.64 -4.66 -5.05
CA ASP A 75 -5.13 -5.17 -6.32
C ASP A 75 -4.67 -4.04 -7.23
N LEU A 76 -3.36 -3.99 -7.48
CA LEU A 76 -2.74 -3.01 -8.36
C LEU A 76 -3.42 -2.95 -9.74
N ARG A 77 -3.85 -4.08 -10.28
CA ARG A 77 -4.46 -4.14 -11.62
C ARG A 77 -5.79 -3.38 -11.68
N THR A 78 -6.56 -3.37 -10.59
CA THR A 78 -7.88 -2.74 -10.57
C THR A 78 -7.79 -1.22 -10.60
N TRP A 79 -6.96 -0.62 -9.76
CA TRP A 79 -6.81 0.83 -9.70
C TRP A 79 -5.86 1.41 -10.75
N TYR A 80 -4.98 0.58 -11.32
CA TYR A 80 -4.04 1.03 -12.36
C TYR A 80 -4.75 1.61 -13.58
N TYR A 81 -5.88 1.05 -13.99
CA TYR A 81 -6.63 1.58 -15.13
C TYR A 81 -7.21 2.98 -14.89
N ASP A 82 -7.47 3.34 -13.64
CA ASP A 82 -7.95 4.67 -13.28
C ASP A 82 -6.78 5.67 -13.09
N LEU A 83 -5.64 5.20 -12.60
CA LEU A 83 -4.49 6.02 -12.21
C LEU A 83 -3.25 5.85 -13.11
N GLY A 84 -3.37 5.24 -14.29
CA GLY A 84 -2.24 4.91 -15.14
C GLY A 84 -1.37 6.11 -15.55
N GLU A 85 -1.97 7.30 -15.68
CA GLU A 85 -1.27 8.56 -15.98
C GLU A 85 -0.49 9.13 -14.78
N TYR A 86 -0.83 8.70 -13.56
CA TYR A 86 -0.30 9.20 -12.29
C TYR A 86 0.61 8.19 -11.58
N THR A 87 0.93 7.07 -12.24
CA THR A 87 1.69 5.98 -11.63
C THR A 87 2.70 5.40 -12.63
N PRO A 88 3.81 4.82 -12.18
CA PRO A 88 4.77 4.18 -13.08
C PRO A 88 4.11 3.15 -13.99
N ARG A 89 4.51 3.11 -15.26
CA ARG A 89 4.01 2.15 -16.23
C ARG A 89 4.09 0.73 -15.66
N THR A 90 3.02 -0.02 -15.82
CA THR A 90 2.88 -1.37 -15.28
C THR A 90 2.53 -2.35 -16.40
N TRP A 91 3.23 -3.49 -16.42
CA TRP A 91 2.96 -4.61 -17.28
C TRP A 91 2.43 -5.76 -16.43
N PHE A 92 1.38 -6.39 -16.90
CA PHE A 92 0.72 -7.47 -16.19
C PHE A 92 1.27 -8.86 -16.53
N TYR A 93 2.12 -8.92 -17.56
CA TYR A 93 2.79 -10.14 -18.00
C TYR A 93 4.26 -9.84 -18.32
N LEU A 94 5.13 -10.79 -18.00
CA LEU A 94 6.58 -10.64 -18.16
C LEU A 94 7.02 -10.51 -19.62
N ASP A 95 6.31 -11.13 -20.55
CA ASP A 95 6.61 -11.07 -21.99
C ASP A 95 6.36 -9.69 -22.60
N GLN A 96 5.53 -8.87 -21.96
CA GLN A 96 5.15 -7.54 -22.43
C GLN A 96 6.18 -6.45 -22.12
N ILE A 97 7.16 -6.71 -21.23
CA ILE A 97 8.15 -5.68 -20.86
C ILE A 97 9.18 -5.45 -21.98
N PRO A 98 9.69 -4.21 -22.13
CA PRO A 98 10.79 -3.94 -23.04
C PRO A 98 12.09 -4.65 -22.60
N THR A 99 13.07 -4.71 -23.48
CA THR A 99 14.38 -5.31 -23.18
C THR A 99 15.14 -4.50 -22.14
N GLU A 100 15.06 -3.18 -22.26
CA GLU A 100 15.75 -2.24 -21.37
C GLU A 100 14.87 -1.88 -20.17
N GLY A 101 15.50 -1.85 -18.98
CA GLY A 101 14.89 -1.48 -17.71
C GLY A 101 15.35 -0.10 -17.23
N PRO A 102 15.37 0.13 -15.92
CA PRO A 102 15.12 -0.84 -14.83
C PRO A 102 13.63 -1.06 -14.47
N PHE A 103 13.39 -2.15 -13.74
CA PHE A 103 12.06 -2.58 -13.33
C PHE A 103 11.95 -2.88 -11.84
N VAL A 104 10.73 -2.81 -11.33
CA VAL A 104 10.35 -3.32 -10.01
C VAL A 104 9.26 -4.37 -10.16
N LEU A 105 9.49 -5.55 -9.60
CA LEU A 105 8.52 -6.63 -9.60
C LEU A 105 7.84 -6.76 -8.23
N LYS A 106 6.56 -7.04 -8.22
CA LYS A 106 5.80 -7.30 -7.00
C LYS A 106 4.60 -8.21 -7.26
N GLY A 107 4.11 -8.86 -6.23
CA GLY A 107 2.84 -9.55 -6.28
C GLY A 107 1.66 -8.59 -6.40
N GLN A 108 0.54 -9.12 -6.82
CA GLN A 108 -0.74 -8.41 -7.01
C GLN A 108 -1.10 -7.53 -5.79
N THR A 109 -0.94 -8.05 -4.59
CA THR A 109 -1.29 -7.35 -3.34
C THR A 109 -0.10 -7.15 -2.41
N ASN A 110 0.98 -7.89 -2.57
CA ASN A 110 2.12 -7.93 -1.65
C ASN A 110 3.44 -7.62 -2.37
N SER A 111 4.45 -7.25 -1.58
CA SER A 111 5.81 -7.01 -2.06
C SER A 111 6.85 -7.63 -1.11
N ARG A 112 8.08 -7.79 -1.59
CA ARG A 112 9.21 -8.30 -0.83
C ARG A 112 10.25 -7.22 -0.59
N LYS A 113 9.84 -6.07 -0.08
CA LYS A 113 10.73 -4.90 0.15
C LYS A 113 12.00 -5.25 0.93
N HIS A 114 11.92 -6.14 1.92
CA HIS A 114 13.09 -6.59 2.70
C HIS A 114 14.14 -7.36 1.88
N ASN A 115 13.75 -7.88 0.72
CA ASN A 115 14.61 -8.59 -0.22
C ASN A 115 14.75 -7.80 -1.53
N TRP A 116 14.95 -6.49 -1.44
CA TRP A 116 14.89 -5.56 -2.58
C TRP A 116 15.71 -6.03 -3.77
N ARG A 117 17.02 -6.28 -3.58
CA ARG A 117 17.93 -6.65 -4.67
C ARG A 117 17.60 -7.98 -5.34
N THR A 118 17.03 -8.91 -4.61
CA THR A 118 16.84 -10.28 -5.09
C THR A 118 15.41 -10.57 -5.54
N HIS A 119 14.41 -9.85 -4.98
CA HIS A 119 12.98 -10.13 -5.20
C HIS A 119 12.18 -8.94 -5.72
N MET A 120 12.79 -7.77 -5.89
CA MET A 120 12.04 -6.59 -6.31
C MET A 120 12.66 -5.90 -7.52
N PHE A 121 13.95 -5.58 -7.48
CA PHE A 121 14.63 -4.79 -8.49
C PHE A 121 15.25 -5.66 -9.58
N ALA A 122 15.14 -5.20 -10.84
CA ALA A 122 15.79 -5.79 -12.01
C ALA A 122 16.28 -4.68 -12.95
N LYS A 123 17.52 -4.75 -13.37
CA LYS A 123 18.13 -3.72 -14.25
C LYS A 123 17.65 -3.81 -15.70
N ASP A 124 17.27 -5.01 -16.14
CA ASP A 124 16.83 -5.30 -17.51
C ASP A 124 15.84 -6.48 -17.54
N LYS A 125 15.37 -6.82 -18.74
CA LYS A 125 14.42 -7.93 -18.95
C LYS A 125 14.95 -9.29 -18.52
N TYR A 126 16.25 -9.54 -18.66
CA TYR A 126 16.87 -10.81 -18.28
C TYR A 126 16.79 -10.98 -16.75
N GLU A 127 17.29 -9.98 -16.02
CA GLU A 127 17.18 -9.97 -14.56
C GLU A 127 15.72 -10.00 -14.08
N ALA A 128 14.78 -9.35 -14.79
CA ALA A 128 13.38 -9.43 -14.46
C ALA A 128 12.83 -10.86 -14.54
N GLY A 129 13.29 -11.67 -15.49
CA GLY A 129 12.97 -13.10 -15.56
C GLY A 129 13.46 -13.89 -14.34
N GLU A 130 14.67 -13.58 -13.84
CA GLU A 130 15.22 -14.22 -12.65
C GLU A 130 14.46 -13.80 -11.36
N VAL A 131 14.18 -12.49 -11.23
CA VAL A 131 13.39 -11.97 -10.10
C VAL A 131 11.99 -12.54 -10.12
N TYR A 132 11.36 -12.62 -11.29
CA TYR A 132 10.05 -13.25 -11.46
C TYR A 132 10.04 -14.70 -10.98
N SER A 133 11.04 -15.49 -11.38
CA SER A 133 11.17 -16.90 -10.96
C SER A 133 11.31 -17.06 -9.46
N ARG A 134 12.08 -16.17 -8.82
CA ARG A 134 12.23 -16.14 -7.35
C ARG A 134 10.91 -15.78 -6.66
N LEU A 135 10.18 -14.79 -7.16
CA LEU A 135 8.87 -14.40 -6.63
C LEU A 135 7.82 -15.50 -6.83
N ALA A 136 7.82 -16.19 -7.97
CA ALA A 136 6.90 -17.29 -8.25
C ALA A 136 7.10 -18.48 -7.31
N SER A 137 8.33 -18.67 -6.80
CA SER A 137 8.67 -19.70 -5.82
C SER A 137 8.53 -19.24 -4.36
N ASP A 138 8.18 -17.95 -4.14
CA ASP A 138 8.07 -17.39 -2.79
C ASP A 138 6.74 -17.76 -2.13
N GLY A 139 6.77 -18.23 -0.89
CA GLY A 139 5.59 -18.72 -0.17
C GLY A 139 4.51 -17.66 0.11
N HIS A 140 4.82 -16.36 0.02
CA HIS A 140 3.85 -15.28 0.23
C HIS A 140 3.35 -14.63 -1.07
N VAL A 141 4.16 -14.66 -2.13
CA VAL A 141 3.87 -13.98 -3.40
C VAL A 141 3.56 -14.98 -4.50
N GLY A 142 4.13 -16.17 -4.48
CA GLY A 142 4.07 -17.15 -5.57
C GLY A 142 2.66 -17.61 -5.97
N ALA A 143 1.69 -17.53 -5.07
CA ALA A 143 0.28 -17.82 -5.37
C ALA A 143 -0.47 -16.63 -6.01
N GLN A 144 0.19 -15.48 -6.19
CA GLN A 144 -0.41 -14.27 -6.75
C GLN A 144 0.05 -14.02 -8.19
N GLN A 145 -0.69 -13.19 -8.91
CA GLN A 145 -0.19 -12.61 -10.14
C GLN A 145 1.01 -11.70 -9.81
N ILE A 146 2.10 -11.83 -10.55
CA ILE A 146 3.28 -10.99 -10.42
C ILE A 146 3.24 -9.92 -11.51
N TYR A 147 3.38 -8.66 -11.10
CA TYR A 147 3.38 -7.51 -11.99
C TYR A 147 4.78 -6.90 -12.08
N VAL A 148 5.10 -6.38 -13.27
CA VAL A 148 6.33 -5.66 -13.53
C VAL A 148 6.00 -4.19 -13.69
N ARG A 149 6.73 -3.33 -12.99
CA ARG A 149 6.56 -1.89 -13.06
C ARG A 149 7.84 -1.23 -13.51
N GLN A 150 7.72 -0.16 -14.26
CA GLN A 150 8.84 0.72 -14.53
C GLN A 150 9.43 1.21 -13.19
N TYR A 151 10.74 1.07 -13.02
CA TYR A 151 11.41 1.74 -11.92
C TYR A 151 11.54 3.22 -12.26
N VAL A 152 11.05 4.06 -11.36
CA VAL A 152 11.23 5.51 -11.43
C VAL A 152 12.19 5.88 -10.31
N PRO A 153 13.34 6.50 -10.63
CA PRO A 153 14.26 6.98 -9.61
C PRO A 153 13.58 8.08 -8.79
N LEU A 154 13.61 7.93 -7.48
CA LEU A 154 13.09 8.88 -6.52
C LEU A 154 14.27 9.59 -5.83
N ARG A 155 14.00 10.73 -5.21
CA ARG A 155 14.97 11.31 -4.29
C ARG A 155 15.24 10.31 -3.18
N ASN A 156 16.47 9.78 -3.14
CA ASN A 156 16.88 8.78 -2.16
C ASN A 156 17.68 9.45 -1.04
N PHE A 157 17.30 9.21 0.21
CA PHE A 157 17.99 9.72 1.38
C PHE A 157 19.08 8.76 1.86
N LEU A 158 18.79 7.48 1.87
CA LEU A 158 19.73 6.44 2.31
C LEU A 158 19.35 5.08 1.72
N THR A 159 20.29 4.14 1.82
CA THR A 159 20.07 2.77 1.42
C THR A 159 19.85 1.90 2.66
N GLY A 160 18.67 1.32 2.74
CA GLY A 160 18.28 0.40 3.82
C GLY A 160 18.73 -1.04 3.58
N VAL A 161 18.09 -1.96 4.30
CA VAL A 161 18.40 -3.39 4.27
C VAL A 161 18.25 -3.96 2.85
N GLN A 162 19.21 -4.80 2.44
CA GLN A 162 19.22 -5.43 1.12
C GLN A 162 19.16 -4.45 -0.06
N GLY A 163 19.65 -3.22 0.14
CA GLY A 163 19.69 -2.19 -0.90
C GLY A 163 18.36 -1.48 -1.14
N LEU A 164 17.38 -1.63 -0.24
CA LEU A 164 16.11 -0.92 -0.31
C LEU A 164 16.33 0.59 -0.27
N PRO A 165 15.91 1.36 -1.28
CA PRO A 165 15.99 2.81 -1.21
C PRO A 165 15.01 3.35 -0.17
N ILE A 166 15.49 4.20 0.73
CA ILE A 166 14.67 5.00 1.64
C ILE A 166 14.51 6.37 0.97
N SER A 167 13.39 6.52 0.30
CA SER A 167 13.15 7.63 -0.62
C SER A 167 12.09 8.61 -0.11
N GLU A 168 11.97 9.73 -0.78
CA GLU A 168 10.96 10.74 -0.48
C GLU A 168 9.57 10.21 -0.86
N GLU A 169 8.92 9.55 0.09
CA GLU A 169 7.62 8.92 -0.06
C GLU A 169 6.67 9.39 1.05
N TYR A 170 5.45 9.77 0.66
CA TYR A 170 4.41 10.21 1.59
C TYR A 170 3.19 9.32 1.49
N ARG A 171 2.59 9.00 2.64
CA ARG A 171 1.35 8.24 2.73
C ARG A 171 0.22 9.16 3.18
N PHE A 172 -0.89 9.14 2.43
CA PHE A 172 -2.10 9.87 2.77
C PHE A 172 -3.24 8.89 3.03
N PHE A 173 -4.05 9.18 4.03
CA PHE A 173 -5.26 8.45 4.34
C PHE A 173 -6.46 9.26 3.88
N VAL A 174 -7.35 8.61 3.14
CA VAL A 174 -8.55 9.22 2.55
C VAL A 174 -9.77 8.46 3.06
N LEU A 175 -10.72 9.19 3.60
CA LEU A 175 -12.00 8.68 4.07
C LEU A 175 -13.12 9.49 3.41
N ASP A 176 -14.06 8.81 2.76
CA ASP A 176 -15.21 9.43 2.06
C ASP A 176 -14.80 10.60 1.15
N GLY A 177 -13.68 10.40 0.43
CA GLY A 177 -13.12 11.40 -0.48
C GLY A 177 -12.40 12.58 0.18
N GLN A 178 -12.25 12.57 1.49
CA GLN A 178 -11.53 13.61 2.23
C GLN A 178 -10.17 13.08 2.71
N ILE A 179 -9.12 13.86 2.53
CA ILE A 179 -7.81 13.56 3.09
C ILE A 179 -7.88 13.83 4.60
N VAL A 180 -7.75 12.79 5.39
CA VAL A 180 -7.87 12.87 6.86
C VAL A 180 -6.52 12.89 7.57
N SER A 181 -5.46 12.40 6.93
CA SER A 181 -4.11 12.43 7.47
C SER A 181 -3.07 12.22 6.38
N GLY A 182 -1.85 12.72 6.60
CA GLY A 182 -0.69 12.47 5.77
C GLY A 182 0.58 12.38 6.61
N ALA A 183 1.55 11.54 6.20
CA ALA A 183 2.81 11.40 6.87
C ALA A 183 3.92 10.94 5.93
N PHE A 184 5.17 11.22 6.29
CA PHE A 184 6.33 10.60 5.67
C PHE A 184 6.29 9.08 5.87
N TYR A 185 6.48 8.33 4.79
CA TYR A 185 6.31 6.87 4.83
C TYR A 185 7.36 6.18 5.70
N TRP A 186 8.60 6.67 5.67
CA TRP A 186 9.73 6.13 6.41
C TRP A 186 9.93 6.84 7.75
N SER A 187 8.88 6.92 8.55
CA SER A 187 8.84 7.70 9.80
C SER A 187 9.96 7.36 10.78
N SER A 188 10.42 6.10 10.82
CA SER A 188 11.56 5.67 11.65
C SER A 188 12.91 6.30 11.24
N HIS A 189 12.99 6.91 10.07
CA HIS A 189 14.20 7.58 9.57
C HIS A 189 14.10 9.12 9.61
N THR A 190 12.99 9.67 10.11
CA THR A 190 12.73 11.12 10.09
C THR A 190 13.81 11.92 10.81
N ASP A 191 14.19 11.50 12.02
CA ASP A 191 15.18 12.22 12.82
C ASP A 191 16.56 12.21 12.15
N TYR A 192 17.00 11.04 11.65
CA TYR A 192 18.24 10.92 10.91
C TYR A 192 18.25 11.83 9.67
N ILE A 193 17.19 11.81 8.87
CA ILE A 193 17.09 12.64 7.66
C ILE A 193 17.16 14.13 7.99
N LYS A 194 16.51 14.53 9.07
CA LYS A 194 16.49 15.92 9.53
C LYS A 194 17.85 16.36 10.06
N GLU A 195 18.47 15.57 10.92
CA GLU A 195 19.70 15.93 11.62
C GLU A 195 20.93 15.81 10.73
N GLU A 196 21.05 14.72 9.96
CA GLU A 196 22.23 14.42 9.15
C GLU A 196 22.16 14.97 7.71
N LEU A 197 20.95 15.06 7.13
CA LEU A 197 20.78 15.51 5.75
C LEU A 197 20.17 16.92 5.64
N GLY A 198 19.78 17.53 6.76
CA GLY A 198 19.18 18.86 6.79
C GLY A 198 17.83 18.98 6.06
N PHE A 199 17.15 17.86 5.85
CA PHE A 199 15.86 17.82 5.17
C PHE A 199 14.75 17.45 6.15
N THR A 200 13.68 18.25 6.17
CA THR A 200 12.51 17.97 7.01
C THR A 200 11.38 17.40 6.14
N PRO A 201 11.14 16.08 6.18
CA PRO A 201 10.03 15.48 5.45
C PRO A 201 8.69 16.03 5.93
N SER A 202 7.86 16.51 5.01
CA SER A 202 6.49 16.96 5.30
C SER A 202 5.54 16.53 4.20
N PRO A 203 4.33 16.02 4.51
CA PRO A 203 3.32 15.73 3.50
C PRO A 203 2.88 16.98 2.71
N ASP A 204 3.12 18.18 3.24
CA ASP A 204 2.81 19.45 2.56
C ASP A 204 3.71 19.70 1.34
N LEU A 205 4.80 18.94 1.17
CA LEU A 205 5.65 18.99 -0.03
C LEU A 205 4.96 18.38 -1.25
N VAL A 206 3.95 17.53 -1.05
CA VAL A 206 3.18 16.97 -2.17
C VAL A 206 2.22 18.03 -2.70
N PRO A 207 2.27 18.38 -4.01
CA PRO A 207 1.39 19.38 -4.58
C PRO A 207 -0.08 19.06 -4.34
N LYS A 208 -0.80 20.00 -3.72
CA LYS A 208 -2.19 19.80 -3.33
C LYS A 208 -3.09 19.49 -4.53
N ASP A 209 -2.92 20.19 -5.65
CA ASP A 209 -3.71 19.98 -6.86
C ASP A 209 -3.54 18.57 -7.43
N PHE A 210 -2.32 18.03 -7.37
CA PHE A 210 -2.04 16.65 -7.76
C PHE A 210 -2.75 15.66 -6.83
N LEU A 211 -2.64 15.88 -5.52
CA LEU A 211 -3.28 15.03 -4.52
C LEU A 211 -4.81 15.05 -4.66
N ASP A 212 -5.41 16.25 -4.78
CA ASP A 212 -6.84 16.43 -4.97
C ASP A 212 -7.32 15.74 -6.28
N LYS A 213 -6.52 15.83 -7.34
CA LYS A 213 -6.82 15.16 -8.61
C LYS A 213 -6.84 13.64 -8.45
N VAL A 214 -5.82 13.06 -7.85
CA VAL A 214 -5.75 11.60 -7.60
C VAL A 214 -6.92 11.16 -6.71
N VAL A 215 -7.19 11.88 -5.63
CA VAL A 215 -8.32 11.59 -4.72
C VAL A 215 -9.65 11.64 -5.48
N SER A 216 -9.88 12.63 -6.33
CA SER A 216 -11.14 12.76 -7.10
C SER A 216 -11.42 11.57 -8.02
N ILE A 217 -10.37 10.89 -8.49
CA ILE A 217 -10.50 9.69 -9.35
C ILE A 217 -10.89 8.46 -8.53
N VAL A 218 -10.30 8.29 -7.34
CA VAL A 218 -10.46 7.05 -6.56
C VAL A 218 -11.59 7.12 -5.53
N ALA A 219 -11.93 8.30 -5.03
CA ALA A 219 -12.96 8.49 -4.01
C ALA A 219 -14.34 7.92 -4.38
N PRO A 220 -14.83 8.00 -5.63
CA PRO A 220 -16.10 7.38 -6.01
C PRO A 220 -16.10 5.85 -5.96
N LYS A 221 -14.94 5.22 -5.82
CA LYS A 221 -14.77 3.76 -5.88
C LYS A 221 -14.73 3.12 -4.49
N VAL A 222 -14.33 3.87 -3.45
CA VAL A 222 -14.04 3.34 -2.11
C VAL A 222 -14.37 4.35 -1.02
N ASN A 223 -14.73 3.84 0.17
CA ASN A 223 -14.96 4.70 1.32
C ASN A 223 -13.65 5.07 2.02
N PHE A 224 -12.71 4.12 2.10
CA PHE A 224 -11.41 4.34 2.74
C PHE A 224 -10.28 3.75 1.91
N LEU A 225 -9.22 4.52 1.72
CA LEU A 225 -7.98 4.07 1.11
C LEU A 225 -6.76 4.82 1.69
N TRP A 226 -5.58 4.31 1.41
CA TRP A 226 -4.34 5.06 1.55
C TRP A 226 -3.65 5.20 0.18
N LEU A 227 -3.10 6.38 -0.05
CA LEU A 227 -2.30 6.69 -1.24
C LEU A 227 -0.83 6.78 -0.82
N MET A 228 0.06 6.20 -1.62
CA MET A 228 1.50 6.45 -1.51
C MET A 228 1.91 7.30 -2.70
N LEU A 229 2.35 8.51 -2.42
CA LEU A 229 2.77 9.48 -3.40
C LEU A 229 4.28 9.74 -3.26
N GLN A 230 4.90 9.96 -4.39
CA GLN A 230 6.35 10.10 -4.52
C GLN A 230 6.63 11.21 -5.51
N GLU A 231 7.59 12.07 -5.21
CA GLU A 231 8.10 12.98 -6.21
C GLU A 231 9.22 12.29 -7.01
N PRO A 232 9.14 12.26 -8.35
CA PRO A 232 10.27 11.82 -9.17
C PRO A 232 11.46 12.70 -8.88
N SER A 233 12.65 12.13 -8.78
CA SER A 233 13.88 12.93 -8.75
C SER A 233 13.94 13.73 -10.07
N LEU A 234 13.99 15.04 -9.97
CA LEU A 234 14.39 15.88 -11.10
C LEU A 234 15.88 15.60 -11.33
N GLU A 235 16.20 14.56 -12.08
CA GLU A 235 17.52 14.47 -12.67
C GLU A 235 17.62 15.65 -13.63
N SER A 236 18.46 16.61 -13.28
CA SER A 236 18.94 17.64 -14.20
C SER A 236 19.53 16.92 -15.40
N GLY A 237 18.82 16.99 -16.55
CA GLY A 237 19.28 16.53 -17.85
C GLY A 237 20.54 17.25 -18.33
#